data_79898e009d4e4b71e0114060939e132c
#
_entry.id   79898e009d4e4b71e0114060939e132c
#
_cell.length_a   1.000
_cell.length_b   1.000
_cell.length_c   1.000
_cell.angle_alpha   90.00
_cell.angle_beta   90.00
_cell.angle_gamma   90.00
#
_symmetry.space_group_name_H-M   'P 1'
#
loop_
_entity.id
_entity.type
_entity.pdbx_description
1 polymer ?
#
loop_
_entity_poly.entity_id
_entity_poly.type
_entity_poly.pdbx_seq_one_letter_code
_entity_poly.pdbx_strand_id
1 'polypeptide(L)'
;QSQHRNLTIHIGCDSIVRGGTVWYVTAVVFRYGAHGAHFIFSKVNVPSYRKYDNKPDIFTRLFQEAVYTLEIANFLIDNNIFMKEDIVLEFDYNDMKITKSTPLVGAAAGMATSQGYNILLKSDLQMACKAANQICQSC
;
A
#
# COMPACT_ATOMS: atom_id res chain seq x y z
N GLN A 1 -8.95 13.42 20.06
CA GLN A 1 -7.68 13.52 19.36
C GLN A 1 -6.49 13.25 20.26
N SER A 2 -6.42 13.92 21.38
CA SER A 2 -5.32 13.73 22.30
C SER A 2 -5.22 12.28 22.79
N GLN A 3 -6.35 11.60 22.90
CA GLN A 3 -6.38 10.19 23.34
C GLN A 3 -5.79 9.23 22.30
N HIS A 4 -5.60 9.71 21.06
CA HIS A 4 -5.07 8.88 19.98
C HIS A 4 -3.67 9.31 19.54
N ARG A 5 -2.99 10.15 20.32
CA ARG A 5 -1.70 10.69 19.88
C ARG A 5 -0.62 9.63 19.69
N ASN A 6 -0.77 8.44 20.28
CA ASN A 6 0.17 7.33 20.09
C ASN A 6 -0.28 6.36 19.01
N LEU A 7 -1.40 6.63 18.36
CA LEU A 7 -1.90 5.78 17.29
C LEU A 7 -1.30 6.21 15.96
N THR A 8 -0.70 5.28 15.24
CA THR A 8 -0.34 5.48 13.83
C THR A 8 -1.02 4.41 13.00
N ILE A 9 -1.39 4.79 11.79
CA ILE A 9 -2.08 3.92 10.87
C ILE A 9 -1.23 3.80 9.63
N HIS A 10 -0.74 2.58 9.36
CA HIS A 10 0.07 2.32 8.19
C HIS A 10 -0.78 1.60 7.16
N ILE A 11 -0.76 2.09 5.93
CA ILE A 11 -1.51 1.51 4.82
C ILE A 11 -0.54 1.17 3.71
N GLY A 12 -0.60 -0.07 3.24
CA GLY A 12 0.25 -0.50 2.14
C GLY A 12 -0.40 -1.61 1.34
N CYS A 13 -0.02 -1.72 0.09
CA CYS A 13 -0.57 -2.71 -0.83
C CYS A 13 0.57 -3.48 -1.47
N ASP A 14 0.37 -4.78 -1.64
CA ASP A 14 1.28 -5.62 -2.41
C ASP A 14 0.46 -6.43 -3.40
N SER A 15 1.12 -6.98 -4.40
CA SER A 15 0.43 -7.75 -5.43
C SER A 15 1.21 -8.99 -5.81
N ILE A 16 0.49 -9.96 -6.34
CA ILE A 16 1.08 -11.20 -6.84
C ILE A 16 0.32 -11.65 -8.08
N VAL A 17 1.05 -12.16 -9.07
CA VAL A 17 0.47 -12.70 -10.30
C VAL A 17 0.33 -14.20 -10.15
N ARG A 18 -0.88 -14.72 -10.35
CA ARG A 18 -1.14 -16.15 -10.30
C ARG A 18 -2.19 -16.52 -11.34
N GLY A 19 -1.84 -17.44 -12.24
CA GLY A 19 -2.79 -18.03 -13.15
C GLY A 19 -3.52 -17.04 -14.05
N GLY A 20 -2.83 -16.04 -14.56
CA GLY A 20 -3.43 -15.06 -15.46
C GLY A 20 -4.22 -13.96 -14.76
N THR A 21 -4.18 -13.92 -13.44
CA THR A 21 -4.80 -12.83 -12.67
C THR A 21 -3.79 -12.20 -11.73
N VAL A 22 -4.11 -11.02 -11.23
CA VAL A 22 -3.30 -10.33 -10.25
C VAL A 22 -4.13 -10.17 -8.99
N TRP A 23 -3.58 -10.62 -7.86
CA TRP A 23 -4.15 -10.35 -6.56
C TRP A 23 -3.49 -9.10 -5.98
N TYR A 24 -4.30 -8.14 -5.59
CA TYR A 24 -3.85 -6.95 -4.87
C TYR A 24 -4.35 -7.05 -3.45
N VAL A 25 -3.44 -6.98 -2.50
CA VAL A 25 -3.78 -7.04 -1.07
C VAL A 25 -3.39 -5.72 -0.44
N THR A 26 -4.36 -5.02 0.11
CA THR A 26 -4.13 -3.76 0.83
C THR A 26 -4.31 -4.05 2.32
N ALA A 27 -3.29 -3.76 3.10
CA ALA A 27 -3.31 -3.97 4.54
C ALA A 27 -3.34 -2.61 5.25
N VAL A 28 -4.11 -2.55 6.32
CA VAL A 28 -4.16 -1.39 7.23
C VAL A 28 -3.70 -1.88 8.58
N VAL A 29 -2.61 -1.30 9.09
CA VAL A 29 -2.03 -1.68 10.38
C VAL A 29 -2.23 -0.54 11.35
N PHE A 30 -2.89 -0.83 12.46
CA PHE A 30 -3.13 0.12 13.54
C PHE A 30 -2.08 -0.14 14.62
N ARG A 31 -1.21 0.82 14.85
CA ARG A 31 -0.13 0.70 15.83
C ARG A 31 -0.34 1.64 16.99
N TYR A 32 -0.35 1.10 18.18
CA TYR A 32 -0.56 1.84 19.44
C TYR A 32 0.77 1.98 20.18
N GLY A 33 1.60 2.94 19.75
CA GLY A 33 2.90 3.14 20.35
C GLY A 33 3.76 1.87 20.27
N ALA A 34 4.26 1.39 21.41
CA ALA A 34 5.07 0.19 21.48
C ALA A 34 4.28 -1.06 21.91
N HIS A 35 2.95 -0.96 22.01
CA HIS A 35 2.14 -1.99 22.65
C HIS A 35 1.52 -3.00 21.68
N GLY A 36 2.01 -3.08 20.46
CA GLY A 36 1.51 -4.04 19.51
C GLY A 36 0.72 -3.40 18.38
N ALA A 37 0.18 -4.23 17.52
CA ALA A 37 -0.51 -3.76 16.33
C ALA A 37 -1.64 -4.72 15.96
N HIS A 38 -2.69 -4.16 15.38
CA HIS A 38 -3.76 -4.92 14.74
C HIS A 38 -3.76 -4.58 13.27
N PHE A 39 -4.18 -5.52 12.43
CA PHE A 39 -4.33 -5.19 11.03
C PHE A 39 -5.58 -5.81 10.44
N ILE A 40 -6.10 -5.14 9.42
CA ILE A 40 -7.16 -5.64 8.55
C ILE A 40 -6.64 -5.58 7.12
N PHE A 41 -7.25 -6.34 6.23
CA PHE A 41 -6.81 -6.34 4.85
C PHE A 41 -7.99 -6.50 3.91
N SER A 42 -7.78 -6.06 2.66
CA SER A 42 -8.71 -6.20 1.55
C SER A 42 -8.00 -6.87 0.40
N LYS A 43 -8.65 -7.81 -0.27
CA LYS A 43 -8.10 -8.49 -1.44
C LYS A 43 -8.95 -8.20 -2.66
N VAL A 44 -8.28 -7.88 -3.78
CA VAL A 44 -8.94 -7.67 -5.05
C VAL A 44 -8.23 -8.52 -6.10
N ASN A 45 -8.99 -9.29 -6.86
CA ASN A 45 -8.45 -10.11 -7.93
C ASN A 45 -8.81 -9.47 -9.27
N VAL A 46 -7.80 -9.16 -10.07
CA VAL A 46 -7.98 -8.46 -11.34
C VAL A 46 -7.41 -9.33 -12.46
N PRO A 47 -8.18 -9.56 -13.55
CA PRO A 47 -7.63 -10.28 -14.69
C PRO A 47 -6.44 -9.57 -15.29
N SER A 48 -5.47 -10.33 -15.75
CA SER A 48 -4.35 -9.78 -16.50
C SER A 48 -4.72 -9.70 -17.96
N TYR A 49 -4.51 -8.53 -18.56
CA TYR A 49 -4.89 -8.29 -19.95
C TYR A 49 -3.72 -8.31 -20.93
N ARG A 50 -2.53 -8.71 -20.49
CA ARG A 50 -1.42 -8.81 -21.41
C ARG A 50 -1.64 -9.96 -22.38
N LYS A 51 -1.52 -9.61 -23.65
CA LYS A 51 -1.95 -10.47 -24.73
C LYS A 51 -1.11 -11.76 -24.87
N TYR A 52 0.17 -11.70 -24.53
CA TYR A 52 1.09 -12.80 -24.80
C TYR A 52 1.53 -13.58 -23.57
N ASP A 53 1.64 -12.95 -22.43
CA ASP A 53 2.16 -13.60 -21.22
C ASP A 53 1.24 -13.54 -20.01
N ASN A 54 0.08 -12.91 -20.16
CA ASN A 54 -0.92 -12.75 -19.09
C ASN A 54 -0.35 -12.11 -17.83
N LYS A 55 0.69 -11.27 -17.97
CA LYS A 55 1.30 -10.56 -16.86
C LYS A 55 1.21 -9.06 -17.13
N PRO A 56 0.67 -8.29 -16.21
CA PRO A 56 0.73 -6.84 -16.36
C PRO A 56 2.18 -6.39 -16.23
N ASP A 57 2.50 -5.27 -16.86
CA ASP A 57 3.82 -4.73 -16.70
C ASP A 57 4.01 -4.24 -15.26
N ILE A 58 5.27 -4.22 -14.80
CA ILE A 58 5.59 -3.89 -13.41
C ILE A 58 5.12 -2.48 -13.02
N PHE A 59 5.19 -1.53 -13.96
CA PHE A 59 4.76 -0.17 -13.70
C PHE A 59 3.26 -0.10 -13.41
N THR A 60 2.46 -0.83 -14.20
CA THR A 60 1.01 -0.90 -14.00
C THR A 60 0.68 -1.48 -12.64
N ARG A 61 1.37 -2.56 -12.25
CA ARG A 61 1.14 -3.18 -10.95
C ARG A 61 1.48 -2.25 -9.80
N LEU A 62 2.66 -1.62 -9.86
CA LEU A 62 3.12 -0.73 -8.79
C LEU A 62 2.23 0.50 -8.69
N PHE A 63 1.81 1.05 -9.83
CA PHE A 63 0.90 2.18 -9.82
C PHE A 63 -0.45 1.80 -9.22
N GLN A 64 -0.98 0.63 -9.57
CA GLN A 64 -2.23 0.16 -9.02
C GLN A 64 -2.15 -0.10 -7.51
N GLU A 65 -1.01 -0.60 -7.03
CA GLU A 65 -0.77 -0.74 -5.60
C GLU A 65 -0.87 0.62 -4.90
N ALA A 66 -0.28 1.65 -5.50
CA ALA A 66 -0.36 3.00 -4.95
C ALA A 66 -1.80 3.53 -4.96
N VAL A 67 -2.53 3.28 -6.03
CA VAL A 67 -3.94 3.71 -6.14
C VAL A 67 -4.78 3.07 -5.05
N TYR A 68 -4.66 1.77 -4.83
CA TYR A 68 -5.42 1.09 -3.78
C TYR A 68 -5.06 1.62 -2.40
N THR A 69 -3.77 1.88 -2.16
CA THR A 69 -3.32 2.47 -0.89
C THR A 69 -3.99 3.81 -0.65
N LEU A 70 -4.01 4.67 -1.67
CA LEU A 70 -4.64 5.99 -1.57
C LEU A 70 -6.16 5.90 -1.42
N GLU A 71 -6.80 4.98 -2.11
CA GLU A 71 -8.25 4.80 -2.00
C GLU A 71 -8.67 4.45 -0.57
N ILE A 72 -7.95 3.54 0.06
CA ILE A 72 -8.25 3.16 1.45
C ILE A 72 -8.00 4.34 2.39
N ALA A 73 -6.89 5.04 2.20
CA ALA A 73 -6.59 6.20 3.03
C ALA A 73 -7.67 7.26 2.91
N ASN A 74 -8.07 7.59 1.69
CA ASN A 74 -9.11 8.58 1.45
C ASN A 74 -10.46 8.13 2.02
N PHE A 75 -10.77 6.85 1.94
CA PHE A 75 -11.98 6.32 2.56
C PHE A 75 -12.00 6.58 4.07
N LEU A 76 -10.89 6.33 4.75
CA LEU A 76 -10.80 6.53 6.18
C LEU A 76 -10.96 8.01 6.56
N ILE A 77 -10.38 8.89 5.77
CA ILE A 77 -10.49 10.33 6.01
C ILE A 77 -11.89 10.85 5.69
N ASP A 78 -12.45 10.44 4.54
CA ASP A 78 -13.76 10.94 4.09
C ASP A 78 -14.89 10.50 5.00
N ASN A 79 -14.70 9.39 5.71
CA ASN A 79 -15.70 8.91 6.68
C ASN A 79 -15.40 9.39 8.10
N ASN A 80 -14.50 10.36 8.25
CA ASN A 80 -14.15 10.96 9.54
C ASN A 80 -13.67 9.95 10.58
N ILE A 81 -13.03 8.87 10.11
CA ILE A 81 -12.54 7.83 11.01
C ILE A 81 -11.21 8.24 11.62
N PHE A 82 -10.32 8.83 10.80
CA PHE A 82 -8.98 9.22 11.24
C PHE A 82 -8.57 10.53 10.58
N MET A 83 -7.50 11.13 11.11
CA MET A 83 -6.90 12.34 10.56
C MET A 83 -5.67 11.99 9.73
N LYS A 84 -5.37 12.81 8.74
CA LYS A 84 -4.24 12.55 7.83
C LYS A 84 -2.90 12.47 8.53
N GLU A 85 -2.69 13.26 9.59
CA GLU A 85 -1.44 13.23 10.33
C GLU A 85 -1.19 11.92 11.07
N ASP A 86 -2.23 11.11 11.27
CA ASP A 86 -2.09 9.80 11.91
C ASP A 86 -1.81 8.68 10.89
N ILE A 87 -1.85 8.98 9.61
CA ILE A 87 -1.75 7.99 8.54
C ILE A 87 -0.40 8.07 7.84
N VAL A 88 0.23 6.91 7.69
CA VAL A 88 1.48 6.74 6.92
C VAL A 88 1.19 5.81 5.77
N LEU A 89 1.43 6.27 4.55
CA LEU A 89 1.28 5.44 3.37
C LEU A 89 2.63 4.77 3.06
N GLU A 90 2.61 3.47 2.90
CA GLU A 90 3.81 2.68 2.61
C GLU A 90 3.80 2.26 1.15
N PHE A 91 4.89 2.56 0.46
CA PHE A 91 5.08 2.11 -0.92
C PHE A 91 6.34 1.23 -0.94
N ASP A 92 6.14 -0.06 -1.21
CA ASP A 92 7.25 -1.02 -1.19
C ASP A 92 7.96 -1.03 -2.55
N TYR A 93 8.88 -0.11 -2.71
CA TYR A 93 9.73 -0.04 -3.90
C TYR A 93 11.13 -0.48 -3.49
N ASN A 94 11.35 -1.80 -3.45
CA ASN A 94 12.68 -2.33 -3.17
C ASN A 94 13.66 -1.97 -4.30
N ASP A 95 14.95 -2.24 -4.10
CA ASP A 95 15.99 -1.78 -5.03
C ASP A 95 15.74 -2.22 -6.47
N MET A 96 15.29 -3.46 -6.68
CA MET A 96 14.97 -3.93 -8.02
C MET A 96 13.79 -3.19 -8.62
N LYS A 97 12.74 -2.99 -7.82
CA LYS A 97 11.55 -2.26 -8.27
C LYS A 97 11.88 -0.81 -8.54
N ILE A 98 12.70 -0.18 -7.69
CA ILE A 98 13.09 1.21 -7.85
C ILE A 98 13.85 1.42 -9.17
N THR A 99 14.78 0.53 -9.49
CA THR A 99 15.57 0.64 -10.72
C THR A 99 14.68 0.67 -11.96
N LYS A 100 13.62 -0.15 -11.97
CA LYS A 100 12.71 -0.25 -13.12
C LYS A 100 11.58 0.75 -13.09
N SER A 101 11.28 1.34 -11.91
CA SER A 101 10.08 2.15 -11.70
C SER A 101 10.37 3.53 -11.12
N THR A 102 11.60 4.05 -11.31
CA THR A 102 11.98 5.35 -10.76
C THR A 102 11.01 6.47 -11.08
N PRO A 103 10.52 6.64 -12.34
CA PRO A 103 9.52 7.69 -12.61
C PRO A 103 8.21 7.47 -11.87
N LEU A 104 7.85 6.21 -11.66
CA LEU A 104 6.61 5.87 -10.96
C LEU A 104 6.71 6.19 -9.47
N VAL A 105 7.89 5.96 -8.87
CA VAL A 105 8.12 6.32 -7.46
C VAL A 105 7.85 7.80 -7.24
N GLY A 106 8.39 8.65 -8.13
CA GLY A 106 8.14 10.09 -8.05
C GLY A 106 6.67 10.44 -8.21
N ALA A 107 5.98 9.79 -9.16
CA ALA A 107 4.56 10.04 -9.38
C ALA A 107 3.71 9.62 -8.19
N ALA A 108 3.95 8.43 -7.64
CA ALA A 108 3.20 7.92 -6.50
C ALA A 108 3.43 8.76 -5.25
N ALA A 109 4.71 9.07 -4.98
CA ALA A 109 5.05 9.93 -3.84
C ALA A 109 4.43 11.33 -3.99
N GLY A 110 4.46 11.88 -5.19
CA GLY A 110 3.85 13.18 -5.48
C GLY A 110 2.35 13.18 -5.26
N MET A 111 1.67 12.12 -5.69
CA MET A 111 0.24 11.99 -5.46
C MET A 111 -0.08 11.96 -3.96
N ALA A 112 0.64 11.17 -3.22
CA ALA A 112 0.41 11.03 -1.78
C ALA A 112 0.70 12.33 -1.03
N THR A 113 1.85 12.96 -1.30
CA THR A 113 2.23 14.19 -0.62
C THR A 113 1.34 15.37 -1.01
N SER A 114 0.90 15.43 -2.28
CA SER A 114 -0.02 16.49 -2.70
C SER A 114 -1.36 16.40 -2.00
N GLN A 115 -1.76 15.22 -1.54
CA GLN A 115 -2.97 15.01 -0.77
C GLN A 115 -2.74 15.15 0.74
N GLY A 116 -1.52 15.45 1.16
CA GLY A 116 -1.21 15.73 2.56
C GLY A 116 -0.85 14.52 3.41
N TYR A 117 -0.56 13.38 2.79
CA TYR A 117 -0.18 12.17 3.54
C TYR A 117 1.31 12.11 3.79
N ASN A 118 1.68 11.50 4.91
CA ASN A 118 3.06 11.07 5.15
C ASN A 118 3.33 9.77 4.41
N ILE A 119 4.52 9.62 3.86
CA ILE A 119 4.89 8.42 3.11
C ILE A 119 6.13 7.77 3.70
N LEU A 120 6.25 6.46 3.49
CA LEU A 120 7.39 5.66 3.92
C LEU A 120 7.82 4.76 2.77
N LEU A 121 9.04 4.94 2.29
CA LEU A 121 9.56 4.18 1.15
C LEU A 121 10.58 3.12 1.55
N LYS A 122 11.09 3.15 2.78
CA LYS A 122 12.11 2.20 3.24
C LYS A 122 11.46 0.90 3.67
N SER A 123 11.72 -0.18 2.93
CA SER A 123 11.06 -1.46 3.15
C SER A 123 11.32 -2.06 4.53
N ASP A 124 12.48 -1.81 5.12
CA ASP A 124 12.84 -2.37 6.42
C ASP A 124 12.01 -1.79 7.57
N LEU A 125 11.40 -0.61 7.38
CA LEU A 125 10.56 0.04 8.37
C LEU A 125 9.07 -0.19 8.15
N GLN A 126 8.71 -0.82 7.03
CA GLN A 126 7.31 -0.97 6.65
C GLN A 126 6.65 -2.11 7.42
N MET A 127 5.40 -1.92 7.78
CA MET A 127 4.57 -2.91 8.45
C MET A 127 3.41 -3.36 7.58
N ALA A 128 2.71 -2.43 6.95
CA ALA A 128 1.53 -2.75 6.16
C ALA A 128 1.90 -3.51 4.88
N CYS A 129 2.95 -3.08 4.18
CA CYS A 129 3.39 -3.80 2.98
C CYS A 129 3.89 -5.20 3.31
N LYS A 130 4.54 -5.38 4.45
CA LYS A 130 4.96 -6.71 4.89
C LYS A 130 3.78 -7.61 5.20
N ALA A 131 2.77 -7.07 5.88
CA ALA A 131 1.54 -7.80 6.16
C ALA A 131 0.83 -8.18 4.86
N ALA A 132 0.71 -7.23 3.94
CA ALA A 132 0.09 -7.48 2.63
C ALA A 132 0.84 -8.57 1.86
N ASN A 133 2.18 -8.54 1.91
CA ASN A 133 3.00 -9.55 1.24
C ASN A 133 2.72 -10.96 1.79
N GLN A 134 2.61 -11.09 3.12
CA GLN A 134 2.30 -12.37 3.73
C GLN A 134 0.94 -12.90 3.28
N ILE A 135 -0.05 -12.02 3.18
CA ILE A 135 -1.38 -12.42 2.69
C ILE A 135 -1.30 -12.82 1.22
N CYS A 136 -0.53 -12.09 0.40
CA CYS A 136 -0.33 -12.43 -1.01
C CYS A 136 0.24 -13.83 -1.19
N GLN A 137 1.14 -14.27 -0.31
CA GLN A 137 1.73 -15.60 -0.42
C GLN A 137 0.70 -16.71 -0.26
N SER A 138 -0.45 -16.45 0.35
CA SER A 138 -1.52 -17.42 0.53
C SER A 138 -2.65 -17.27 -0.48
N CYS A 139 -2.54 -16.33 -1.39
CA CYS A 139 -3.56 -16.15 -2.44
C CYS A 139 -3.55 -17.24 -3.49
#